data_c6359897e290f2c438aa05c1b080aebf
#
_entry.id   c6359897e290f2c438aa05c1b080aebf
#
_cell.length_a   1.000
_cell.length_b   1.000
_cell.length_c   1.000
_cell.angle_alpha   90.00
_cell.angle_beta   90.00
_cell.angle_gamma   90.00
#
_symmetry.space_group_name_H-M   'P 1'
#
loop_
_entity.id
_entity.type
_entity.pdbx_description
1 polymer ?
#
loop_
_entity_poly.entity_id
_entity_poly.type
_entity_poly.pdbx_seq_one_letter_code
_entity_poly.pdbx_strand_id
1 'polypeptide(L)'
;VAPAAADPVEAEPAPAADLSVLPGANDWSCKPSAAHPRPVVLVHGTWTGMLGTWKDLAPALTAEGYCVFALNYGQATGLTEGNLMRMFGGADIAESAQQLAGFVDQVRTTTGASQVDMIGHSLGGTVSRQYLRFDGGADRTNPALNKVHSLVTLGATNHGTSFGDVQSLGAIAQALGVPVMTLAGVAVGPSYIQQMVGSPFLQVLNAGGDTDPGIEYTVVASRSDTVSTPPENTFLTAGPGAVVHNIWLQDGCETNTAEHIQLTSDARAVYIIQRALDSTYGDRNPAPC
;
A
#
# COMPACT_ATOMS: atom_id res chain seq x y z
N VAL A 1 42.48 -34.74 -39.06
CA VAL A 1 42.31 -33.44 -38.45
C VAL A 1 40.82 -33.30 -38.17
N ALA A 2 40.42 -33.40 -36.91
CA ALA A 2 39.03 -33.19 -36.48
C ALA A 2 38.77 -31.66 -36.37
N PRO A 3 37.57 -31.17 -36.71
CA PRO A 3 37.24 -29.78 -36.55
C PRO A 3 37.10 -29.44 -35.05
N ALA A 4 37.63 -28.28 -34.64
CA ALA A 4 37.49 -27.75 -33.30
C ALA A 4 35.99 -27.47 -32.99
N ALA A 5 35.52 -27.89 -31.81
CA ALA A 5 34.21 -27.54 -31.32
C ALA A 5 34.17 -26.04 -31.06
N ALA A 6 33.12 -25.37 -31.54
CA ALA A 6 32.87 -23.97 -31.23
C ALA A 6 32.51 -23.84 -29.75
N ASP A 7 33.14 -22.88 -29.08
CA ASP A 7 32.80 -22.52 -27.69
C ASP A 7 31.33 -22.09 -27.59
N PRO A 8 30.63 -22.46 -26.51
CA PRO A 8 29.26 -22.00 -26.30
C PRO A 8 29.27 -20.46 -26.11
N VAL A 9 28.49 -19.76 -26.91
CA VAL A 9 28.24 -18.35 -26.77
C VAL A 9 27.49 -18.19 -25.42
N GLU A 10 28.17 -17.62 -24.42
CA GLU A 10 27.50 -17.17 -23.18
C GLU A 10 26.44 -16.14 -23.57
N ALA A 11 25.18 -16.44 -23.23
CA ALA A 11 24.09 -15.52 -23.41
C ALA A 11 24.36 -14.32 -22.50
N GLU A 12 24.38 -13.11 -23.05
CA GLU A 12 24.44 -11.89 -22.25
C GLU A 12 23.32 -11.91 -21.20
N PRO A 13 23.61 -11.58 -19.92
CA PRO A 13 22.59 -11.47 -18.91
C PRO A 13 21.56 -10.42 -19.32
N ALA A 14 20.29 -10.74 -19.22
CA ALA A 14 19.22 -9.80 -19.49
C ALA A 14 19.43 -8.52 -18.65
N PRO A 15 19.21 -7.32 -19.23
CA PRO A 15 19.39 -6.07 -18.49
C PRO A 15 18.52 -6.10 -17.22
N ALA A 16 19.11 -5.66 -16.10
CA ALA A 16 18.38 -5.58 -14.84
C ALA A 16 17.12 -4.74 -15.04
N ALA A 17 15.97 -5.25 -14.58
CA ALA A 17 14.70 -4.54 -14.70
C ALA A 17 14.81 -3.15 -14.04
N ASP A 18 14.39 -2.12 -14.76
CA ASP A 18 14.33 -0.76 -14.22
C ASP A 18 13.20 -0.65 -13.20
N LEU A 19 13.53 -0.71 -11.92
CA LEU A 19 12.59 -0.64 -10.80
C LEU A 19 11.91 0.74 -10.67
N SER A 20 12.33 1.73 -11.46
CA SER A 20 11.71 3.06 -11.50
C SER A 20 10.54 3.17 -12.49
N VAL A 21 10.33 2.15 -13.33
CA VAL A 21 9.27 2.13 -14.35
C VAL A 21 8.19 1.13 -13.96
N LEU A 22 6.95 1.63 -13.87
CA LEU A 22 5.75 0.81 -13.69
C LEU A 22 4.84 1.00 -14.90
N PRO A 23 4.59 -0.05 -15.71
CA PRO A 23 3.65 0.04 -16.81
C PRO A 23 2.25 0.49 -16.35
N GLY A 24 1.65 1.42 -17.07
CA GLY A 24 0.33 1.96 -16.73
C GLY A 24 0.33 3.01 -15.61
N ALA A 25 1.48 3.46 -15.14
CA ALA A 25 1.56 4.52 -14.14
C ALA A 25 2.57 5.60 -14.53
N ASN A 26 2.45 6.76 -13.85
CA ASN A 26 3.38 7.89 -13.96
C ASN A 26 3.47 8.53 -15.36
N ASP A 27 2.38 8.50 -16.10
CA ASP A 27 2.24 9.40 -17.25
C ASP A 27 1.92 10.82 -16.74
N TRP A 28 2.96 11.63 -16.60
CA TRP A 28 2.84 13.01 -16.11
C TRP A 28 2.13 13.96 -17.08
N SER A 29 1.84 13.51 -18.31
CA SER A 29 1.01 14.22 -19.27
C SER A 29 -0.49 13.93 -19.12
N CYS A 30 -0.85 12.88 -18.36
CA CYS A 30 -2.23 12.45 -18.15
C CYS A 30 -3.08 13.56 -17.52
N LYS A 31 -4.26 13.76 -18.07
CA LYS A 31 -5.27 14.67 -17.54
C LYS A 31 -6.51 13.89 -17.14
N PRO A 32 -6.96 14.00 -15.88
CA PRO A 32 -8.20 13.36 -15.43
C PRO A 32 -9.38 13.75 -16.31
N SER A 33 -10.23 12.78 -16.61
CA SER A 33 -11.45 12.98 -17.41
C SER A 33 -12.63 13.37 -16.52
N ALA A 34 -13.74 13.78 -17.13
CA ALA A 34 -14.96 14.04 -16.40
C ALA A 34 -15.54 12.76 -15.74
N ALA A 35 -15.29 11.59 -16.33
CA ALA A 35 -15.70 10.30 -15.79
C ALA A 35 -14.82 9.90 -14.59
N HIS A 36 -13.53 10.22 -14.63
CA HIS A 36 -12.56 9.92 -13.60
C HIS A 36 -11.80 11.21 -13.23
N PRO A 37 -12.44 12.11 -12.45
CA PRO A 37 -11.90 13.45 -12.19
C PRO A 37 -10.73 13.49 -11.21
N ARG A 38 -10.45 12.39 -10.54
CA ARG A 38 -9.36 12.27 -9.57
C ARG A 38 -8.33 11.27 -10.05
N PRO A 39 -7.03 11.64 -10.04
CA PRO A 39 -5.96 10.68 -10.27
C PRO A 39 -5.88 9.70 -9.10
N VAL A 40 -5.43 8.48 -9.39
CA VAL A 40 -5.23 7.41 -8.40
C VAL A 40 -3.76 7.35 -8.01
N VAL A 41 -3.46 7.40 -6.72
CA VAL A 41 -2.11 7.25 -6.15
C VAL A 41 -1.98 5.89 -5.49
N LEU A 42 -0.98 5.10 -5.90
CA LEU A 42 -0.71 3.75 -5.44
C LEU A 42 0.45 3.75 -4.45
N VAL A 43 0.22 3.22 -3.23
CA VAL A 43 1.17 3.21 -2.12
C VAL A 43 1.50 1.77 -1.73
N HIS A 44 2.73 1.31 -2.03
CA HIS A 44 3.17 -0.09 -1.85
C HIS A 44 3.39 -0.48 -0.38
N GLY A 45 3.66 -1.76 -0.13
CA GLY A 45 3.90 -2.33 1.19
C GLY A 45 5.37 -2.33 1.63
N THR A 46 5.65 -3.04 2.74
CA THR A 46 6.98 -3.23 3.32
C THR A 46 7.87 -4.07 2.41
N TRP A 47 9.14 -3.69 2.28
CA TRP A 47 10.20 -4.41 1.54
C TRP A 47 9.86 -4.76 0.11
N THR A 48 9.04 -3.95 -0.52
CA THR A 48 8.67 -4.10 -1.92
C THR A 48 8.89 -2.76 -2.62
N GLY A 49 8.26 -2.55 -3.75
CA GLY A 49 8.29 -1.29 -4.49
C GLY A 49 7.07 -1.21 -5.40
N MET A 50 6.93 -0.09 -6.08
CA MET A 50 5.77 0.14 -6.95
C MET A 50 5.62 -0.91 -8.03
N LEU A 51 6.74 -1.34 -8.67
CA LEU A 51 6.70 -2.35 -9.72
C LEU A 51 6.24 -3.71 -9.19
N GLY A 52 6.84 -4.18 -8.09
CA GLY A 52 6.50 -5.48 -7.51
C GLY A 52 5.06 -5.57 -7.01
N THR A 53 4.53 -4.46 -6.49
CA THR A 53 3.20 -4.42 -5.90
C THR A 53 2.10 -4.18 -6.95
N TRP A 54 2.32 -3.30 -7.93
CA TRP A 54 1.25 -2.72 -8.73
C TRP A 54 1.29 -3.09 -10.22
N LYS A 55 2.19 -3.99 -10.64
CA LYS A 55 2.38 -4.39 -12.04
C LYS A 55 1.10 -4.87 -12.75
N ASP A 56 0.16 -5.42 -12.00
CA ASP A 56 -1.11 -5.92 -12.53
C ASP A 56 -2.24 -4.89 -12.38
N LEU A 57 -2.30 -4.19 -11.24
CA LEU A 57 -3.37 -3.23 -10.95
C LEU A 57 -3.21 -1.92 -11.74
N ALA A 58 -2.01 -1.38 -11.87
CA ALA A 58 -1.82 -0.09 -12.53
C ALA A 58 -2.27 -0.13 -14.00
N PRO A 59 -1.90 -1.13 -14.82
CA PRO A 59 -2.44 -1.24 -16.18
C PRO A 59 -3.96 -1.43 -16.23
N ALA A 60 -4.53 -2.18 -15.28
CA ALA A 60 -5.98 -2.39 -15.22
C ALA A 60 -6.74 -1.09 -14.97
N LEU A 61 -6.27 -0.26 -14.04
CA LEU A 61 -6.86 1.06 -13.78
C LEU A 61 -6.69 2.01 -14.96
N THR A 62 -5.53 2.01 -15.60
CA THR A 62 -5.27 2.85 -16.77
C THR A 62 -6.15 2.45 -17.96
N ALA A 63 -6.41 1.15 -18.12
CA ALA A 63 -7.34 0.66 -19.16
C ALA A 63 -8.78 1.15 -18.95
N GLU A 64 -9.20 1.38 -17.70
CA GLU A 64 -10.49 1.99 -17.37
C GLU A 64 -10.48 3.53 -17.52
N GLY A 65 -9.35 4.13 -17.84
CA GLY A 65 -9.21 5.57 -18.12
C GLY A 65 -8.81 6.42 -16.92
N TYR A 66 -8.31 5.83 -15.84
CA TYR A 66 -7.74 6.59 -14.73
C TYR A 66 -6.34 7.11 -15.04
N CYS A 67 -6.01 8.30 -14.56
CA CYS A 67 -4.63 8.74 -14.41
C CYS A 67 -4.03 8.07 -13.17
N VAL A 68 -3.07 7.20 -13.34
CA VAL A 68 -2.48 6.38 -12.25
C VAL A 68 -1.05 6.83 -11.96
N PHE A 69 -0.75 7.02 -10.69
CA PHE A 69 0.56 7.42 -10.22
C PHE A 69 1.02 6.51 -9.07
N ALA A 70 2.30 6.18 -9.05
CA ALA A 70 2.90 5.34 -8.02
C ALA A 70 4.29 5.85 -7.69
N LEU A 71 4.71 5.67 -6.43
CA LEU A 71 6.04 6.05 -5.97
C LEU A 71 6.74 4.86 -5.31
N ASN A 72 8.07 4.91 -5.31
CA ASN A 72 8.90 4.19 -4.37
C ASN A 72 9.23 5.11 -3.20
N TYR A 73 9.03 4.67 -1.97
CA TYR A 73 9.24 5.46 -0.76
C TYR A 73 9.90 4.64 0.34
N GLY A 74 10.41 5.31 1.35
CA GLY A 74 10.86 4.66 2.57
C GLY A 74 12.02 3.70 2.35
N GLN A 75 13.02 4.08 1.54
CA GLN A 75 14.23 3.28 1.41
C GLN A 75 14.96 3.23 2.74
N ALA A 76 15.15 2.02 3.28
CA ALA A 76 15.88 1.83 4.51
C ALA A 76 17.36 2.25 4.34
N THR A 77 17.90 2.90 5.37
CA THR A 77 19.30 3.33 5.43
C THR A 77 20.04 2.57 6.53
N GLY A 78 21.35 2.46 6.44
CA GLY A 78 22.21 1.81 7.42
C GLY A 78 22.64 0.40 7.04
N LEU A 79 22.77 -0.48 8.03
CA LEU A 79 23.24 -1.86 7.85
C LEU A 79 22.18 -2.78 7.27
N THR A 80 20.97 -2.28 7.06
CA THR A 80 19.92 -3.06 6.46
C THR A 80 20.23 -3.28 5.00
N GLU A 81 20.07 -4.46 4.57
CA GLU A 81 20.17 -4.90 3.21
C GLU A 81 19.21 -4.21 2.27
N GLY A 82 18.27 -3.37 2.77
CA GLY A 82 17.47 -2.46 1.97
C GLY A 82 18.30 -1.65 0.98
N ASN A 83 19.54 -1.29 1.36
CA ASN A 83 20.48 -0.65 0.45
C ASN A 83 21.12 -1.62 -0.55
N LEU A 84 21.40 -2.86 -0.16
CA LEU A 84 21.96 -3.88 -1.04
C LEU A 84 20.91 -4.43 -2.01
N MET A 85 19.67 -4.62 -1.53
CA MET A 85 18.57 -5.19 -2.29
C MET A 85 17.64 -4.14 -2.90
N ARG A 86 17.93 -2.84 -2.69
CA ARG A 86 17.07 -1.71 -3.13
C ARG A 86 15.61 -1.86 -2.70
N MET A 87 15.39 -2.36 -1.49
CA MET A 87 14.05 -2.53 -0.93
C MET A 87 13.54 -1.20 -0.39
N PHE A 88 12.26 -0.95 -0.63
CA PHE A 88 11.54 0.22 -0.14
C PHE A 88 10.56 -0.15 0.98
N GLY A 89 9.96 0.85 1.63
CA GLY A 89 8.97 0.63 2.69
C GLY A 89 9.58 0.14 4.01
N GLY A 90 10.90 0.24 4.19
CA GLY A 90 11.60 -0.13 5.43
C GLY A 90 11.85 1.02 6.38
N ALA A 91 11.89 2.26 5.90
CA ALA A 91 12.18 3.45 6.69
C ALA A 91 11.03 3.82 7.65
N ASP A 92 11.25 4.80 8.50
CA ASP A 92 10.24 5.34 9.41
C ASP A 92 8.95 5.72 8.67
N ILE A 93 7.80 5.38 9.27
CA ILE A 93 6.49 5.57 8.63
C ILE A 93 6.15 7.06 8.49
N ALA A 94 6.50 7.91 9.48
CA ALA A 94 6.22 9.32 9.38
C ALA A 94 7.09 10.00 8.30
N GLU A 95 8.36 9.63 8.19
CA GLU A 95 9.22 10.08 7.10
C GLU A 95 8.71 9.62 5.73
N SER A 96 8.24 8.39 5.64
CA SER A 96 7.61 7.82 4.44
C SER A 96 6.35 8.59 4.04
N ALA A 97 5.52 8.98 5.02
CA ALA A 97 4.32 9.77 4.78
C ALA A 97 4.62 11.19 4.28
N GLN A 98 5.73 11.80 4.71
CA GLN A 98 6.18 13.09 4.17
C GLN A 98 6.62 12.97 2.70
N GLN A 99 7.27 11.87 2.31
CA GLN A 99 7.57 11.59 0.90
C GLN A 99 6.29 11.44 0.08
N LEU A 100 5.31 10.72 0.61
CA LEU A 100 3.98 10.58 0.00
C LEU A 100 3.28 11.95 -0.13
N ALA A 101 3.35 12.81 0.88
CA ALA A 101 2.78 14.16 0.84
C ALA A 101 3.33 14.98 -0.33
N GLY A 102 4.65 15.01 -0.50
CA GLY A 102 5.29 15.69 -1.61
C GLY A 102 4.88 15.11 -2.97
N PHE A 103 4.77 13.79 -3.06
CA PHE A 103 4.34 13.11 -4.28
C PHE A 103 2.87 13.43 -4.64
N VAL A 104 1.96 13.40 -3.68
CA VAL A 104 0.55 13.77 -3.91
C VAL A 104 0.42 15.22 -4.35
N ASP A 105 1.17 16.13 -3.77
CA ASP A 105 1.17 17.53 -4.20
C ASP A 105 1.70 17.71 -5.63
N GLN A 106 2.72 16.94 -6.03
CA GLN A 106 3.20 16.89 -7.41
C GLN A 106 2.12 16.36 -8.37
N VAL A 107 1.46 15.24 -8.02
CA VAL A 107 0.37 14.68 -8.83
C VAL A 107 -0.75 15.69 -9.02
N ARG A 108 -1.22 16.32 -7.95
CA ARG A 108 -2.29 17.32 -8.00
C ARG A 108 -1.91 18.52 -8.86
N THR A 109 -0.71 19.05 -8.68
CA THR A 109 -0.21 20.20 -9.46
C THR A 109 -0.11 19.87 -10.94
N THR A 110 0.44 18.70 -11.28
CA THR A 110 0.66 18.30 -12.68
C THR A 110 -0.63 17.96 -13.39
N THR A 111 -1.55 17.30 -12.71
CA THR A 111 -2.85 16.92 -13.31
C THR A 111 -3.88 18.03 -13.28
N GLY A 112 -3.73 19.02 -12.38
CA GLY A 112 -4.71 20.06 -12.10
C GLY A 112 -5.87 19.59 -11.22
N ALA A 113 -5.81 18.38 -10.67
CA ALA A 113 -6.84 17.84 -9.80
C ALA A 113 -6.78 18.47 -8.40
N SER A 114 -7.95 18.79 -7.82
CA SER A 114 -8.02 19.28 -6.43
C SER A 114 -7.80 18.19 -5.41
N GLN A 115 -8.16 16.94 -5.74
CA GLN A 115 -8.06 15.77 -4.87
C GLN A 115 -7.55 14.56 -5.64
N VAL A 116 -7.03 13.58 -4.91
CA VAL A 116 -6.67 12.25 -5.41
C VAL A 116 -7.52 11.18 -4.73
N ASP A 117 -7.65 10.02 -5.35
CA ASP A 117 -8.03 8.77 -4.69
C ASP A 117 -6.76 7.95 -4.43
N MET A 118 -6.70 7.25 -3.31
CA MET A 118 -5.49 6.51 -2.90
C MET A 118 -5.79 5.03 -2.73
N ILE A 119 -4.83 4.18 -3.10
CA ILE A 119 -4.86 2.74 -2.84
C ILE A 119 -3.58 2.35 -2.13
N GLY A 120 -3.70 1.83 -0.91
CA GLY A 120 -2.56 1.38 -0.10
C GLY A 120 -2.59 -0.12 0.18
N HIS A 121 -1.49 -0.81 -0.10
CA HIS A 121 -1.33 -2.22 0.24
C HIS A 121 -0.47 -2.37 1.49
N SER A 122 -0.91 -3.19 2.44
CA SER A 122 -0.12 -3.51 3.65
C SER A 122 0.30 -2.23 4.38
N LEU A 123 1.61 -2.04 4.66
CA LEU A 123 2.19 -0.79 5.17
C LEU A 123 1.67 0.45 4.42
N GLY A 124 1.45 0.36 3.11
CA GLY A 124 1.00 1.51 2.31
C GLY A 124 -0.32 2.10 2.76
N GLY A 125 -1.23 1.29 3.31
CA GLY A 125 -2.44 1.78 3.93
C GLY A 125 -2.16 2.57 5.23
N THR A 126 -1.24 2.08 6.04
CA THR A 126 -0.83 2.73 7.30
C THR A 126 -0.08 4.04 7.04
N VAL A 127 0.83 4.07 6.05
CA VAL A 127 1.50 5.30 5.59
C VAL A 127 0.48 6.32 5.05
N SER A 128 -0.51 5.85 4.30
CA SER A 128 -1.58 6.72 3.80
C SER A 128 -2.40 7.35 4.94
N ARG A 129 -2.72 6.60 5.99
CA ARG A 129 -3.41 7.13 7.17
C ARG A 129 -2.55 8.11 7.95
N GLN A 130 -1.25 7.86 8.06
CA GLN A 130 -0.30 8.82 8.65
C GLN A 130 -0.30 10.13 7.85
N TYR A 131 -0.23 10.04 6.52
CA TYR A 131 -0.31 11.21 5.64
C TYR A 131 -1.63 11.98 5.82
N LEU A 132 -2.77 11.28 5.82
CA LEU A 132 -4.07 11.92 6.03
C LEU A 132 -4.09 12.71 7.33
N ARG A 133 -3.64 12.10 8.41
CA ARG A 133 -3.82 12.64 9.77
C ARG A 133 -2.82 13.72 10.16
N PHE A 134 -1.56 13.59 9.74
CA PHE A 134 -0.46 14.40 10.27
C PHE A 134 0.32 15.18 9.21
N ASP A 135 0.22 14.80 7.94
CA ASP A 135 1.05 15.36 6.88
C ASP A 135 0.22 16.08 5.79
N GLY A 136 -0.99 16.50 6.14
CA GLY A 136 -1.82 17.43 5.35
C GLY A 136 -2.66 16.79 4.26
N GLY A 137 -2.88 15.47 4.28
CA GLY A 137 -3.77 14.77 3.36
C GLY A 137 -5.24 15.07 3.62
N ALA A 138 -5.61 15.22 4.90
CA ALA A 138 -6.94 15.63 5.33
C ALA A 138 -6.86 16.87 6.25
N ASP A 139 -7.89 17.73 6.17
CA ASP A 139 -8.09 18.84 7.10
C ASP A 139 -9.28 18.50 8.00
N ARG A 140 -8.98 18.20 9.26
CA ARG A 140 -9.99 17.77 10.24
C ARG A 140 -10.96 18.89 10.66
N THR A 141 -10.58 20.13 10.42
CA THR A 141 -11.38 21.32 10.74
C THR A 141 -12.21 21.81 9.57
N ASN A 142 -11.72 21.57 8.36
CA ASN A 142 -12.40 21.93 7.11
C ASN A 142 -12.22 20.83 6.05
N PRO A 143 -13.04 19.77 6.04
CA PRO A 143 -12.93 18.67 5.10
C PRO A 143 -13.00 19.05 3.61
N ALA A 144 -13.51 20.24 3.29
CA ALA A 144 -13.50 20.75 1.91
C ALA A 144 -12.07 21.02 1.38
N LEU A 145 -11.08 21.10 2.27
CA LEU A 145 -9.67 21.28 1.93
C LEU A 145 -8.91 19.97 1.85
N ASN A 146 -9.54 18.82 2.05
CA ASN A 146 -8.91 17.51 1.93
C ASN A 146 -8.26 17.36 0.55
N LYS A 147 -7.01 16.91 0.53
CA LYS A 147 -6.29 16.57 -0.71
C LYS A 147 -6.62 15.16 -1.21
N VAL A 148 -7.19 14.34 -0.34
CA VAL A 148 -7.63 12.98 -0.64
C VAL A 148 -9.15 12.91 -0.50
N HIS A 149 -9.80 12.27 -1.47
CA HIS A 149 -11.22 12.00 -1.45
C HIS A 149 -11.52 10.62 -0.87
N SER A 150 -10.81 9.59 -1.32
CA SER A 150 -10.99 8.23 -0.84
C SER A 150 -9.67 7.50 -0.61
N LEU A 151 -9.69 6.56 0.33
CA LEU A 151 -8.60 5.64 0.61
C LEU A 151 -9.10 4.19 0.57
N VAL A 152 -8.62 3.43 -0.39
CA VAL A 152 -8.78 1.97 -0.44
C VAL A 152 -7.56 1.33 0.20
N THR A 153 -7.75 0.42 1.16
CA THR A 153 -6.66 -0.33 1.75
C THR A 153 -6.83 -1.83 1.54
N LEU A 154 -5.74 -2.51 1.25
CA LEU A 154 -5.66 -3.94 0.97
C LEU A 154 -4.75 -4.59 2.02
N GLY A 155 -5.29 -5.35 2.94
CA GLY A 155 -4.52 -6.02 3.99
C GLY A 155 -3.66 -5.07 4.82
N ALA A 156 -4.11 -3.84 5.07
CA ALA A 156 -3.31 -2.83 5.75
C ALA A 156 -3.15 -3.11 7.24
N THR A 157 -2.00 -2.72 7.80
CA THR A 157 -1.65 -2.91 9.20
C THR A 157 -2.23 -1.81 10.10
N ASN A 158 -3.52 -1.49 9.92
CA ASN A 158 -4.19 -0.35 10.56
C ASN A 158 -4.17 -0.38 12.09
N HIS A 159 -4.36 -1.55 12.71
CA HIS A 159 -4.23 -1.76 14.15
C HIS A 159 -3.06 -2.69 14.49
N GLY A 160 -2.13 -2.82 13.56
CA GLY A 160 -0.92 -3.61 13.69
C GLY A 160 -1.09 -5.07 13.29
N THR A 161 0.04 -5.72 13.19
CA THR A 161 0.15 -7.13 12.86
C THR A 161 1.10 -7.84 13.80
N SER A 162 0.81 -9.12 14.08
CA SER A 162 1.74 -10.04 14.74
C SER A 162 2.77 -10.63 13.77
N PHE A 163 2.61 -10.37 12.45
CA PHE A 163 3.39 -11.02 11.38
C PHE A 163 3.39 -12.55 11.49
N GLY A 164 2.19 -13.17 11.62
CA GLY A 164 2.09 -14.51 12.14
C GLY A 164 2.60 -14.49 13.59
N ASP A 165 3.11 -15.52 14.14
CA ASP A 165 3.55 -15.53 15.54
C ASP A 165 4.93 -14.89 15.81
N VAL A 166 5.53 -14.19 14.83
CA VAL A 166 6.89 -13.61 14.96
C VAL A 166 6.95 -12.57 16.09
N GLN A 167 5.91 -11.75 16.27
CA GLN A 167 5.85 -10.77 17.35
C GLN A 167 5.89 -11.46 18.73
N SER A 168 5.17 -12.56 18.90
CA SER A 168 5.13 -13.31 20.15
C SER A 168 6.47 -13.92 20.49
N LEU A 169 7.18 -14.50 19.51
CA LEU A 169 8.53 -15.04 19.68
C LEU A 169 9.53 -13.94 20.06
N GLY A 170 9.44 -12.77 19.42
CA GLY A 170 10.24 -11.59 19.74
C GLY A 170 10.02 -11.10 21.17
N ALA A 171 8.79 -11.07 21.64
CA ALA A 171 8.45 -10.67 23.01
C ALA A 171 9.01 -11.63 24.06
N ILE A 172 8.97 -12.94 23.81
CA ILE A 172 9.56 -13.95 24.68
C ILE A 172 11.08 -13.76 24.76
N ALA A 173 11.76 -13.58 23.64
CA ALA A 173 13.20 -13.37 23.61
C ALA A 173 13.59 -12.06 24.32
N GLN A 174 12.82 -11.00 24.19
CA GLN A 174 13.04 -9.74 24.89
C GLN A 174 12.85 -9.86 26.40
N ALA A 175 11.86 -10.64 26.86
CA ALA A 175 11.67 -10.94 28.27
C ALA A 175 12.84 -11.72 28.86
N LEU A 176 13.59 -12.46 28.05
CA LEU A 176 14.83 -13.15 28.42
C LEU A 176 16.07 -12.25 28.33
N GLY A 177 15.93 -10.95 28.14
CA GLY A 177 17.02 -9.97 28.13
C GLY A 177 17.70 -9.78 26.76
N VAL A 178 17.19 -10.38 25.68
CA VAL A 178 17.70 -10.15 24.32
C VAL A 178 17.04 -8.88 23.77
N PRO A 179 17.77 -7.84 23.34
CA PRO A 179 17.19 -6.60 22.82
C PRO A 179 16.66 -6.79 21.38
N VAL A 180 15.72 -7.71 21.22
CA VAL A 180 15.22 -8.18 19.91
C VAL A 180 14.61 -7.04 19.09
N MET A 181 13.82 -6.16 19.74
CA MET A 181 13.15 -5.07 19.03
C MET A 181 14.14 -4.05 18.45
N THR A 182 15.20 -3.74 19.22
CA THR A 182 16.27 -2.84 18.74
C THR A 182 17.07 -3.48 17.60
N LEU A 183 17.45 -4.75 17.77
CA LEU A 183 18.19 -5.49 16.74
C LEU A 183 17.35 -5.71 15.48
N ALA A 184 16.08 -6.03 15.63
CA ALA A 184 15.16 -6.16 14.50
C ALA A 184 14.99 -4.82 13.77
N GLY A 185 14.80 -3.70 14.48
CA GLY A 185 14.70 -2.38 13.87
C GLY A 185 15.92 -2.01 13.01
N VAL A 186 17.13 -2.40 13.47
CA VAL A 186 18.36 -2.19 12.69
C VAL A 186 18.43 -3.13 11.48
N ALA A 187 17.98 -4.38 11.63
CA ALA A 187 18.10 -5.39 10.58
C ALA A 187 17.01 -5.28 9.51
N VAL A 188 15.78 -4.94 9.90
CA VAL A 188 14.61 -4.98 9.01
C VAL A 188 13.99 -3.60 8.72
N GLY A 189 14.49 -2.58 9.35
CA GLY A 189 13.99 -1.20 9.25
C GLY A 189 12.91 -0.85 10.29
N PRO A 190 12.80 0.44 10.65
CA PRO A 190 11.88 0.89 11.69
C PRO A 190 10.41 0.63 11.38
N SER A 191 10.00 0.68 10.10
CA SER A 191 8.61 0.48 9.71
C SER A 191 8.06 -0.87 10.15
N TYR A 192 8.91 -1.92 10.15
CA TYR A 192 8.50 -3.26 10.58
C TYR A 192 8.05 -3.25 12.05
N ILE A 193 8.84 -2.62 12.91
CA ILE A 193 8.53 -2.51 14.34
C ILE A 193 7.31 -1.61 14.58
N GLN A 194 7.20 -0.54 13.82
CA GLN A 194 6.08 0.40 13.91
C GLN A 194 4.73 -0.22 13.52
N GLN A 195 4.73 -1.25 12.69
CA GLN A 195 3.54 -2.00 12.31
C GLN A 195 3.11 -3.07 13.32
N MET A 196 3.91 -3.36 14.35
CA MET A 196 3.54 -4.37 15.33
C MET A 196 2.35 -3.93 16.19
N VAL A 197 1.51 -4.88 16.56
CA VAL A 197 0.38 -4.65 17.47
C VAL A 197 0.88 -3.98 18.76
N GLY A 198 0.23 -2.88 19.14
CA GLY A 198 0.57 -2.15 20.36
C GLY A 198 1.81 -1.28 20.26
N SER A 199 2.40 -1.10 19.08
CA SER A 199 3.54 -0.20 18.90
C SER A 199 3.19 1.24 19.31
N PRO A 200 4.16 2.02 19.83
CA PRO A 200 3.94 3.44 20.15
C PRO A 200 3.47 4.24 18.94
N PHE A 201 3.96 3.93 17.75
CA PHE A 201 3.53 4.57 16.51
C PHE A 201 2.02 4.38 16.27
N LEU A 202 1.53 3.14 16.34
CA LEU A 202 0.10 2.86 16.12
C LEU A 202 -0.79 3.41 17.23
N GLN A 203 -0.29 3.48 18.46
CA GLN A 203 -1.01 4.15 19.54
C GLN A 203 -1.24 5.63 19.21
N VAL A 204 -0.25 6.33 18.69
CA VAL A 204 -0.36 7.72 18.26
C VAL A 204 -1.26 7.84 17.03
N LEU A 205 -1.04 7.01 16.01
CA LEU A 205 -1.83 7.04 14.77
C LEU A 205 -3.33 6.83 15.04
N ASN A 206 -3.68 5.92 15.93
CA ASN A 206 -5.06 5.57 16.23
C ASN A 206 -5.67 6.41 17.39
N ALA A 207 -4.88 7.27 18.02
CA ALA A 207 -5.39 8.15 19.04
C ALA A 207 -6.45 9.10 18.48
N GLY A 208 -7.64 9.11 19.11
CA GLY A 208 -8.76 9.92 18.65
C GLY A 208 -9.57 9.32 17.49
N GLY A 209 -9.41 8.04 17.23
CA GLY A 209 -10.19 7.27 16.26
C GLY A 209 -9.42 6.91 14.97
N ASP A 210 -10.05 6.10 14.12
CA ASP A 210 -9.38 5.47 12.98
C ASP A 210 -9.36 6.33 11.72
N THR A 211 -10.29 7.29 11.61
CA THR A 211 -10.61 7.95 10.34
C THR A 211 -10.58 9.48 10.46
N ASP A 212 -10.46 10.14 9.34
CA ASP A 212 -10.50 11.60 9.23
C ASP A 212 -11.75 12.03 8.47
N PRO A 213 -12.41 13.16 8.86
CA PRO A 213 -13.67 13.58 8.29
C PRO A 213 -13.55 13.91 6.79
N GLY A 214 -14.61 13.61 6.04
CA GLY A 214 -14.69 13.87 4.60
C GLY A 214 -13.92 12.89 3.74
N ILE A 215 -13.36 11.82 4.31
CA ILE A 215 -12.69 10.74 3.60
C ILE A 215 -13.62 9.51 3.54
N GLU A 216 -13.70 8.88 2.37
CA GLU A 216 -14.34 7.59 2.17
C GLU A 216 -13.30 6.48 2.22
N TYR A 217 -13.48 5.51 3.11
CA TYR A 217 -12.57 4.39 3.30
C TYR A 217 -13.20 3.10 2.79
N THR A 218 -12.50 2.38 1.93
CA THR A 218 -12.80 0.99 1.60
C THR A 218 -11.66 0.11 2.07
N VAL A 219 -11.95 -0.80 2.99
CA VAL A 219 -10.95 -1.63 3.66
C VAL A 219 -11.18 -3.07 3.26
N VAL A 220 -10.23 -3.66 2.54
CA VAL A 220 -10.29 -5.05 2.08
C VAL A 220 -9.34 -5.90 2.91
N ALA A 221 -9.90 -6.91 3.56
CA ALA A 221 -9.16 -7.95 4.28
C ALA A 221 -9.40 -9.32 3.66
N SER A 222 -8.43 -10.21 3.76
CA SER A 222 -8.59 -11.63 3.41
C SER A 222 -8.50 -12.50 4.66
N ARG A 223 -9.43 -13.45 4.79
CA ARG A 223 -9.35 -14.47 5.84
C ARG A 223 -8.15 -15.40 5.69
N SER A 224 -7.55 -15.44 4.50
CA SER A 224 -6.34 -16.21 4.20
C SER A 224 -5.04 -15.42 4.39
N ASP A 225 -5.13 -14.17 4.87
CA ASP A 225 -3.94 -13.32 5.10
C ASP A 225 -3.12 -13.87 6.27
N THR A 226 -1.86 -14.21 6.00
CA THR A 226 -0.89 -14.73 6.99
C THR A 226 0.18 -13.71 7.39
N VAL A 227 0.11 -12.50 6.83
CA VAL A 227 1.06 -11.40 7.09
C VAL A 227 0.43 -10.34 7.98
N SER A 228 -0.72 -9.79 7.61
CA SER A 228 -1.50 -8.87 8.45
C SER A 228 -2.40 -9.67 9.38
N THR A 229 -1.86 -10.06 10.53
CA THR A 229 -2.51 -10.98 11.48
C THR A 229 -2.75 -10.36 12.86
N PRO A 230 -3.91 -10.58 13.47
CA PRO A 230 -5.08 -11.20 12.86
C PRO A 230 -5.68 -10.29 11.77
N PRO A 231 -6.27 -10.84 10.70
CA PRO A 231 -6.78 -10.03 9.57
C PRO A 231 -7.81 -8.97 9.95
N GLU A 232 -8.56 -9.18 11.02
CA GLU A 232 -9.54 -8.23 11.57
C GLU A 232 -8.90 -6.89 11.97
N ASN A 233 -7.62 -6.87 12.33
CA ASN A 233 -6.88 -5.66 12.67
C ASN A 233 -6.76 -4.67 11.48
N THR A 234 -7.07 -5.13 10.28
CA THR A 234 -7.14 -4.29 9.09
C THR A 234 -8.35 -3.36 9.10
N PHE A 235 -9.46 -3.75 9.71
CA PHE A 235 -10.71 -3.00 9.68
C PHE A 235 -10.65 -1.70 10.47
N LEU A 236 -11.42 -0.71 10.02
CA LEU A 236 -11.51 0.61 10.60
C LEU A 236 -12.91 0.86 11.16
N THR A 237 -12.96 1.71 12.18
CA THR A 237 -14.21 2.21 12.73
C THR A 237 -14.46 3.62 12.21
N ALA A 238 -15.63 3.86 11.64
CA ALA A 238 -16.00 5.19 11.16
C ALA A 238 -16.11 6.20 12.30
N GLY A 239 -15.36 7.27 12.20
CA GLY A 239 -15.53 8.44 13.04
C GLY A 239 -16.47 9.47 12.41
N PRO A 240 -16.73 10.59 13.10
CA PRO A 240 -17.63 11.64 12.60
C PRO A 240 -17.21 12.16 11.22
N GLY A 241 -18.16 12.21 10.29
CA GLY A 241 -17.94 12.75 8.95
C GLY A 241 -17.13 11.85 8.00
N ALA A 242 -16.78 10.65 8.39
CA ALA A 242 -16.14 9.63 7.54
C ALA A 242 -17.10 8.51 7.20
N VAL A 243 -16.86 7.86 6.07
CA VAL A 243 -17.56 6.64 5.63
C VAL A 243 -16.56 5.49 5.59
N VAL A 244 -16.93 4.32 6.11
CA VAL A 244 -16.07 3.12 6.12
C VAL A 244 -16.84 1.92 5.58
N HIS A 245 -16.27 1.27 4.59
CA HIS A 245 -16.72 -0.01 4.05
C HIS A 245 -15.67 -1.07 4.36
N ASN A 246 -15.89 -1.85 5.41
CA ASN A 246 -15.05 -3.01 5.73
C ASN A 246 -15.55 -4.22 4.97
N ILE A 247 -14.68 -4.83 4.17
CA ILE A 247 -15.05 -5.91 3.23
C ILE A 247 -14.08 -7.08 3.41
N TRP A 248 -14.64 -8.25 3.71
CA TRP A 248 -13.88 -9.49 3.52
C TRP A 248 -13.82 -9.84 2.04
N LEU A 249 -12.65 -10.19 1.53
CA LEU A 249 -12.50 -10.64 0.15
C LEU A 249 -13.41 -11.83 -0.18
N GLN A 250 -13.66 -12.68 0.81
CA GLN A 250 -14.49 -13.86 0.70
C GLN A 250 -16.01 -13.59 0.81
N ASP A 251 -16.45 -12.36 1.10
CA ASP A 251 -17.88 -12.06 1.15
C ASP A 251 -18.50 -12.17 -0.23
N GLY A 252 -19.36 -13.18 -0.41
CA GLY A 252 -19.94 -13.54 -1.71
C GLY A 252 -19.01 -14.30 -2.66
N CYS A 253 -17.86 -14.78 -2.15
CA CYS A 253 -16.95 -15.72 -2.82
C CYS A 253 -16.17 -16.53 -1.77
N GLU A 254 -16.84 -17.44 -1.09
CA GLU A 254 -16.29 -18.21 0.02
C GLU A 254 -15.09 -19.10 -0.37
N THR A 255 -14.97 -19.41 -1.66
CA THR A 255 -13.87 -20.22 -2.20
C THR A 255 -12.61 -19.43 -2.53
N ASN A 256 -12.64 -18.10 -2.42
CA ASN A 256 -11.46 -17.28 -2.66
C ASN A 256 -10.44 -17.50 -1.55
N THR A 257 -9.21 -17.86 -1.94
CA THR A 257 -8.09 -18.16 -1.04
C THR A 257 -6.93 -17.20 -1.19
N ALA A 258 -7.15 -16.05 -1.84
CA ALA A 258 -6.09 -15.08 -2.04
C ALA A 258 -5.51 -14.60 -0.70
N GLU A 259 -4.20 -14.69 -0.59
CA GLU A 259 -3.41 -14.27 0.56
C GLU A 259 -2.96 -12.81 0.43
N HIS A 260 -2.17 -12.35 1.38
CA HIS A 260 -1.74 -10.96 1.53
C HIS A 260 -1.25 -10.29 0.24
N ILE A 261 -0.28 -10.91 -0.44
CA ILE A 261 0.33 -10.33 -1.66
C ILE A 261 -0.66 -10.34 -2.83
N GLN A 262 -1.49 -11.38 -2.91
CA GLN A 262 -2.46 -11.55 -3.99
C GLN A 262 -3.59 -10.53 -3.95
N LEU A 263 -3.82 -9.84 -2.83
CA LEU A 263 -4.80 -8.75 -2.75
C LEU A 263 -4.58 -7.63 -3.79
N THR A 264 -3.39 -7.50 -4.33
CA THR A 264 -3.05 -6.49 -5.34
C THR A 264 -3.35 -6.91 -6.78
N SER A 265 -3.67 -8.20 -7.01
CA SER A 265 -3.87 -8.78 -8.35
C SER A 265 -5.05 -9.75 -8.45
N ASP A 266 -5.62 -10.18 -7.31
CA ASP A 266 -6.81 -11.02 -7.29
C ASP A 266 -7.98 -10.33 -8.00
N ALA A 267 -8.67 -11.05 -8.89
CA ALA A 267 -9.73 -10.47 -9.73
C ALA A 267 -10.86 -9.86 -8.90
N ARG A 268 -11.21 -10.48 -7.77
CA ARG A 268 -12.26 -9.96 -6.89
C ARG A 268 -11.78 -8.72 -6.11
N ALA A 269 -10.53 -8.71 -5.65
CA ALA A 269 -9.95 -7.53 -5.02
C ALA A 269 -9.90 -6.34 -6.00
N VAL A 270 -9.47 -6.56 -7.24
CA VAL A 270 -9.48 -5.56 -8.31
C VAL A 270 -10.90 -5.06 -8.58
N TYR A 271 -11.89 -5.95 -8.64
CA TYR A 271 -13.30 -5.56 -8.79
C TYR A 271 -13.78 -4.66 -7.64
N ILE A 272 -13.44 -5.00 -6.40
CA ILE A 272 -13.80 -4.18 -5.21
C ILE A 272 -13.13 -2.80 -5.30
N ILE A 273 -11.87 -2.74 -5.70
CA ILE A 273 -11.14 -1.48 -5.92
C ILE A 273 -11.86 -0.62 -6.98
N GLN A 274 -12.18 -1.20 -8.13
CA GLN A 274 -12.89 -0.50 -9.21
C GLN A 274 -14.23 0.05 -8.75
N ARG A 275 -14.99 -0.72 -7.98
CA ARG A 275 -16.26 -0.26 -7.41
C ARG A 275 -16.10 0.83 -6.34
N ALA A 276 -15.01 0.82 -5.60
CA ALA A 276 -14.71 1.89 -4.64
C ALA A 276 -14.37 3.21 -5.33
N LEU A 277 -13.73 3.15 -6.50
CA LEU A 277 -13.40 4.32 -7.32
C LEU A 277 -14.57 4.82 -8.17
N ASP A 278 -15.41 3.90 -8.67
CA ASP A 278 -16.59 4.17 -9.49
C ASP A 278 -17.75 3.26 -9.03
N SER A 279 -18.70 3.84 -8.31
CA SER A 279 -19.86 3.10 -7.78
C SER A 279 -20.71 2.43 -8.87
N THR A 280 -20.64 2.91 -10.12
CA THR A 280 -21.36 2.36 -11.27
C THR A 280 -20.62 1.21 -11.97
N TYR A 281 -19.38 0.93 -11.56
CA TYR A 281 -18.58 -0.14 -12.18
C TYR A 281 -19.28 -1.51 -12.12
N GLY A 282 -19.94 -1.80 -11.00
CA GLY A 282 -20.70 -3.04 -10.80
C GLY A 282 -21.92 -3.19 -11.70
N ASP A 283 -22.47 -2.09 -12.24
CA ASP A 283 -23.62 -2.14 -13.15
C ASP A 283 -23.22 -2.69 -14.53
N ARG A 284 -21.95 -2.60 -14.86
CA ARG A 284 -21.38 -3.02 -16.15
C ARG A 284 -20.55 -4.28 -16.07
N ASN A 285 -20.13 -4.66 -14.88
CA ASN A 285 -19.20 -5.77 -14.65
C ASN A 285 -19.73 -6.68 -13.54
N PRO A 286 -19.88 -7.99 -13.79
CA PRO A 286 -20.23 -8.93 -12.75
C PRO A 286 -19.07 -9.11 -11.76
N ALA A 287 -19.42 -9.33 -10.48
CA ALA A 287 -18.41 -9.62 -9.47
C ALA A 287 -17.76 -10.99 -9.75
N PRO A 288 -16.45 -11.06 -9.93
CA PRO A 288 -15.76 -12.34 -10.09
C PRO A 288 -15.68 -13.08 -8.74
N CYS A 289 -15.48 -14.36 -8.86
CA CYS A 289 -15.20 -15.26 -7.75
C CYS A 289 -14.13 -16.28 -8.12
#